data_39806153a466883c8df6c30edeef794e
#
_entry.id   39806153a466883c8df6c30edeef794e
#
_cell.length_a   1.000
_cell.length_b   1.000
_cell.length_c   1.000
_cell.angle_alpha   90.00
_cell.angle_beta   90.00
_cell.angle_gamma   90.00
#
_symmetry.space_group_name_H-M   'P 1'
#
loop_
_entity.id
_entity.type
_entity.pdbx_description
1 polymer ?
#
loop_
_entity_poly.entity_id
_entity_poly.type
_entity_poly.pdbx_seq_one_letter_code
_entity_poly.pdbx_strand_id
1 'polypeptide(L)'
;MQVTGSIKFDLKVDDQLLPRARALREQWGASERPVWIAASTHEGEDALILQAHQQLLQAHGDALLILVPRHPERFDAVHALCCGQFATVRRSAGAAVDGQTRVLLGDTMGELLFLYALADIAFVGGSLVATGGHNPLEPAALALPVIMGPHVFNFLEISAMLRDAGALQQVDDAQGLAEAVRQLIELPQDARRMGEAGRAVMQANQGALQRLLDGLARLIR
;
A
#
# COMPACT_ATOMS: atom_id res chain seq x y z
N MET A 1 -10.51 25.79 23.71
CA MET A 1 -10.64 24.86 22.56
C MET A 1 -9.64 23.75 22.77
N GLN A 2 -10.05 22.49 22.76
CA GLN A 2 -9.15 21.34 22.92
C GLN A 2 -8.98 20.67 21.56
N VAL A 3 -7.75 20.53 21.11
CA VAL A 3 -7.43 19.78 19.87
C VAL A 3 -7.33 18.31 20.23
N THR A 4 -8.17 17.45 19.62
CA THR A 4 -8.23 16.01 19.90
C THR A 4 -7.37 15.17 18.96
N GLY A 5 -6.86 15.76 17.87
CA GLY A 5 -6.15 15.06 16.81
C GLY A 5 -7.10 14.46 15.75
N SER A 6 -6.54 13.70 14.80
CA SER A 6 -7.31 13.05 13.74
C SER A 6 -7.62 11.59 14.09
N ILE A 7 -8.90 11.22 14.03
CA ILE A 7 -9.35 9.82 14.25
C ILE A 7 -8.83 8.84 13.19
N LYS A 8 -8.29 9.34 12.07
CA LYS A 8 -7.70 8.49 11.02
C LYS A 8 -6.51 7.67 11.52
N PHE A 9 -5.82 8.13 12.59
CA PHE A 9 -4.72 7.40 13.20
C PHE A 9 -5.17 6.26 14.14
N ASP A 10 -6.44 6.21 14.52
CA ASP A 10 -6.99 5.18 15.41
C ASP A 10 -7.37 3.89 14.66
N LEU A 11 -6.63 3.58 13.58
CA LEU A 11 -6.77 2.34 12.84
C LEU A 11 -6.35 1.15 13.72
N LYS A 12 -7.25 0.17 13.83
CA LYS A 12 -6.97 -1.09 14.53
C LYS A 12 -6.58 -2.16 13.51
N VAL A 13 -5.44 -2.77 13.70
CA VAL A 13 -4.99 -3.93 12.94
C VAL A 13 -5.34 -5.18 13.74
N ASP A 14 -5.99 -6.14 13.10
CA ASP A 14 -6.29 -7.44 13.72
C ASP A 14 -4.99 -8.21 13.96
N ASP A 15 -4.78 -8.74 15.17
CA ASP A 15 -3.59 -9.50 15.56
C ASP A 15 -3.38 -10.74 14.68
N GLN A 16 -4.44 -11.30 14.09
CA GLN A 16 -4.37 -12.45 13.18
C GLN A 16 -4.03 -12.08 11.73
N LEU A 17 -4.00 -10.77 11.39
CA LEU A 17 -3.79 -10.32 10.01
C LEU A 17 -2.43 -10.76 9.47
N LEU A 18 -1.36 -10.42 10.18
CA LEU A 18 0.02 -10.75 9.77
C LEU A 18 0.30 -12.27 9.75
N PRO A 19 -0.10 -13.06 10.79
CA PRO A 19 0.02 -14.51 10.71
C PRO A 19 -0.68 -15.13 9.50
N ARG A 20 -1.90 -14.71 9.19
CA ARG A 20 -2.67 -15.17 8.02
C ARG A 20 -1.99 -14.80 6.71
N ALA A 21 -1.47 -13.59 6.60
CA ALA A 21 -0.75 -13.14 5.40
C ALA A 21 0.54 -13.96 5.18
N ARG A 22 1.32 -14.22 6.22
CA ARG A 22 2.51 -15.08 6.16
C ARG A 22 2.18 -16.48 5.69
N ALA A 23 1.17 -17.12 6.28
CA ALA A 23 0.74 -18.46 5.89
C ALA A 23 0.32 -18.53 4.41
N LEU A 24 -0.32 -17.48 3.89
CA LEU A 24 -0.69 -17.42 2.48
C LEU A 24 0.53 -17.23 1.58
N ARG A 25 1.50 -16.40 1.96
CA ARG A 25 2.79 -16.26 1.21
C ARG A 25 3.58 -17.56 1.18
N GLU A 26 3.60 -18.32 2.27
CA GLU A 26 4.23 -19.66 2.32
C GLU A 26 3.55 -20.62 1.35
N GLN A 27 2.22 -20.65 1.29
CA GLN A 27 1.46 -21.47 0.33
C GLN A 27 1.77 -21.11 -1.14
N TRP A 28 2.09 -19.85 -1.41
CA TRP A 28 2.47 -19.39 -2.74
C TRP A 28 3.94 -19.69 -3.10
N GLY A 29 4.72 -20.24 -2.16
CA GLY A 29 6.17 -20.34 -2.31
C GLY A 29 6.86 -18.98 -2.42
N ALA A 30 6.25 -17.93 -1.85
CA ALA A 30 6.65 -16.54 -2.01
C ALA A 30 7.30 -15.95 -0.75
N SER A 31 7.81 -16.79 0.17
CA SER A 31 8.40 -16.31 1.42
C SER A 31 9.60 -15.39 1.20
N GLU A 32 10.45 -15.72 0.23
CA GLU A 32 11.65 -14.95 -0.12
C GLU A 32 11.46 -14.04 -1.35
N ARG A 33 10.34 -14.16 -2.04
CA ARG A 33 10.02 -13.43 -3.24
C ARG A 33 9.66 -11.98 -2.90
N PRO A 34 10.23 -10.96 -3.57
CA PRO A 34 9.81 -9.58 -3.37
C PRO A 34 8.34 -9.37 -3.79
N VAL A 35 7.53 -8.83 -2.90
CA VAL A 35 6.13 -8.51 -3.15
C VAL A 35 5.91 -7.02 -2.90
N TRP A 36 5.43 -6.30 -3.90
CA TRP A 36 5.00 -4.93 -3.71
C TRP A 36 3.53 -4.75 -4.10
N ILE A 37 2.86 -3.80 -3.48
CA ILE A 37 1.46 -3.51 -3.73
C ILE A 37 1.29 -2.11 -4.28
N ALA A 38 0.46 -1.97 -5.32
CA ALA A 38 -0.05 -0.70 -5.80
C ALA A 38 -1.55 -0.66 -5.48
N ALA A 39 -1.91 0.09 -4.44
CA ALA A 39 -3.22 0.05 -3.84
C ALA A 39 -4.06 1.28 -4.15
N SER A 40 -5.35 1.08 -4.38
CA SER A 40 -6.33 2.13 -4.66
C SER A 40 -5.98 2.94 -5.91
N THR A 41 -5.63 2.25 -7.00
CA THR A 41 -5.24 2.87 -8.25
C THR A 41 -6.42 3.44 -9.03
N HIS A 42 -6.18 4.51 -9.78
CA HIS A 42 -7.14 5.18 -10.63
C HIS A 42 -6.83 5.01 -12.12
N GLU A 43 -7.78 5.43 -12.95
CA GLU A 43 -7.59 5.44 -14.39
C GLU A 43 -6.35 6.28 -14.75
N GLY A 44 -5.52 5.74 -15.65
CA GLY A 44 -4.23 6.33 -16.05
C GLY A 44 -3.04 5.89 -15.20
N GLU A 45 -3.22 5.46 -13.96
CA GLU A 45 -2.13 4.98 -13.12
C GLU A 45 -1.73 3.54 -13.44
N ASP A 46 -2.68 2.65 -13.74
CA ASP A 46 -2.39 1.23 -13.89
C ASP A 46 -1.35 0.97 -14.98
N ALA A 47 -1.39 1.70 -16.07
CA ALA A 47 -0.40 1.59 -17.16
C ALA A 47 1.00 2.00 -16.68
N LEU A 48 1.12 3.08 -15.89
CA LEU A 48 2.38 3.55 -15.31
C LEU A 48 2.94 2.54 -14.31
N ILE A 49 2.06 1.96 -13.49
CA ILE A 49 2.41 0.93 -12.50
C ILE A 49 2.91 -0.34 -13.18
N LEU A 50 2.22 -0.81 -14.23
CA LEU A 50 2.64 -1.98 -15.00
C LEU A 50 3.96 -1.72 -15.76
N GLN A 51 4.18 -0.51 -16.27
CA GLN A 51 5.46 -0.09 -16.83
C GLN A 51 6.58 -0.13 -15.77
N ALA A 52 6.34 0.39 -14.57
CA ALA A 52 7.28 0.31 -13.47
C ALA A 52 7.59 -1.14 -13.09
N HIS A 53 6.56 -1.98 -13.02
CA HIS A 53 6.74 -3.41 -12.72
C HIS A 53 7.55 -4.14 -13.81
N GLN A 54 7.32 -3.84 -15.09
CA GLN A 54 8.11 -4.39 -16.18
C GLN A 54 9.60 -4.02 -16.08
N GLN A 55 9.91 -2.79 -15.68
CA GLN A 55 11.29 -2.36 -15.43
C GLN A 55 11.91 -3.10 -14.23
N LEU A 56 11.14 -3.23 -13.14
CA LEU A 56 11.58 -3.95 -11.95
C LEU A 56 11.92 -5.42 -12.26
N LEU A 57 11.12 -6.09 -13.08
CA LEU A 57 11.34 -7.49 -13.47
C LEU A 57 12.65 -7.72 -14.23
N GLN A 58 13.31 -6.69 -14.77
CA GLN A 58 14.63 -6.82 -15.41
C GLN A 58 15.72 -7.12 -14.36
N ALA A 59 15.58 -6.60 -13.14
CA ALA A 59 16.53 -6.83 -12.04
C ALA A 59 16.02 -7.94 -11.08
N HIS A 60 14.72 -8.02 -10.86
CA HIS A 60 14.06 -8.94 -9.92
C HIS A 60 12.98 -9.73 -10.67
N GLY A 61 13.41 -10.69 -11.51
CA GLY A 61 12.56 -11.42 -12.46
C GLY A 61 11.42 -12.23 -11.83
N ASP A 62 11.45 -12.45 -10.52
CA ASP A 62 10.42 -13.14 -9.76
C ASP A 62 9.52 -12.20 -8.96
N ALA A 63 9.76 -10.88 -8.94
CA ALA A 63 8.94 -9.93 -8.18
C ALA A 63 7.44 -10.08 -8.49
N LEU A 64 6.61 -9.96 -7.46
CA LEU A 64 5.16 -9.98 -7.56
C LEU A 64 4.58 -8.59 -7.31
N LEU A 65 3.71 -8.14 -8.20
CA LEU A 65 2.87 -6.96 -8.00
C LEU A 65 1.48 -7.41 -7.53
N ILE A 66 1.00 -6.84 -6.43
CA ILE A 66 -0.41 -6.86 -6.06
C ILE A 66 -1.02 -5.54 -6.54
N LEU A 67 -1.88 -5.58 -7.55
CA LEU A 67 -2.53 -4.39 -8.12
C LEU A 67 -3.98 -4.31 -7.67
N VAL A 68 -4.35 -3.23 -6.98
CA VAL A 68 -5.68 -3.08 -6.38
C VAL A 68 -6.36 -1.80 -6.89
N PRO A 69 -7.22 -1.90 -7.92
CA PRO A 69 -7.98 -0.75 -8.40
C PRO A 69 -8.96 -0.24 -7.34
N ARG A 70 -9.14 1.07 -7.25
CA ARG A 70 -10.03 1.71 -6.25
C ARG A 70 -11.51 1.38 -6.47
N HIS A 71 -11.92 1.25 -7.73
CA HIS A 71 -13.31 1.14 -8.13
C HIS A 71 -13.61 -0.22 -8.76
N PRO A 72 -14.63 -0.97 -8.26
CA PRO A 72 -14.95 -2.31 -8.75
C PRO A 72 -15.28 -2.38 -10.24
N GLU A 73 -15.90 -1.34 -10.78
CA GLU A 73 -16.24 -1.24 -12.22
C GLU A 73 -15.02 -1.27 -13.14
N ARG A 74 -13.81 -1.08 -12.59
CA ARG A 74 -12.55 -1.11 -13.34
C ARG A 74 -11.85 -2.47 -13.31
N PHE A 75 -12.30 -3.41 -12.47
CA PHE A 75 -11.61 -4.68 -12.25
C PHE A 75 -11.37 -5.48 -13.54
N ASP A 76 -12.39 -5.58 -14.41
CA ASP A 76 -12.26 -6.34 -15.65
C ASP A 76 -11.35 -5.65 -16.68
N ALA A 77 -11.42 -4.33 -16.80
CA ALA A 77 -10.54 -3.56 -17.69
C ALA A 77 -9.08 -3.65 -17.22
N VAL A 78 -8.83 -3.51 -15.93
CA VAL A 78 -7.46 -3.62 -15.37
C VAL A 78 -6.94 -5.05 -15.47
N HIS A 79 -7.80 -6.07 -15.27
CA HIS A 79 -7.43 -7.46 -15.49
C HIS A 79 -6.98 -7.71 -16.92
N ALA A 80 -7.74 -7.24 -17.91
CA ALA A 80 -7.37 -7.36 -19.33
C ALA A 80 -6.04 -6.67 -19.65
N LEU A 81 -5.81 -5.48 -19.05
CA LEU A 81 -4.55 -4.74 -19.19
C LEU A 81 -3.36 -5.54 -18.62
N CYS A 82 -3.52 -6.15 -17.45
CA CYS A 82 -2.50 -6.99 -16.82
C CYS A 82 -2.19 -8.23 -17.64
N CYS A 83 -3.23 -8.96 -18.09
CA CYS A 83 -3.09 -10.19 -18.88
C CYS A 83 -2.42 -9.94 -20.23
N GLY A 84 -2.52 -8.74 -20.78
CA GLY A 84 -1.84 -8.37 -22.02
C GLY A 84 -0.32 -8.29 -21.88
N GLN A 85 0.22 -8.27 -20.66
CA GLN A 85 1.64 -8.05 -20.40
C GLN A 85 2.26 -9.11 -19.46
N PHE A 86 1.47 -9.65 -18.52
CA PHE A 86 1.99 -10.49 -17.42
C PHE A 86 1.11 -11.71 -17.15
N ALA A 87 1.73 -12.79 -16.65
CA ALA A 87 0.99 -13.88 -16.02
C ALA A 87 0.25 -13.34 -14.80
N THR A 88 -1.08 -13.27 -14.91
CA THR A 88 -1.95 -12.57 -13.95
C THR A 88 -2.98 -13.52 -13.38
N VAL A 89 -3.21 -13.46 -12.06
CA VAL A 89 -4.31 -14.13 -11.38
C VAL A 89 -5.20 -13.10 -10.69
N ARG A 90 -6.50 -13.43 -10.56
CA ARG A 90 -7.46 -12.62 -9.81
C ARG A 90 -7.62 -13.16 -8.40
N ARG A 91 -7.65 -12.27 -7.42
CA ARG A 91 -7.92 -12.62 -6.01
C ARG A 91 -9.29 -13.27 -5.85
N SER A 92 -10.30 -12.75 -6.53
CA SER A 92 -11.69 -13.25 -6.50
C SER A 92 -11.84 -14.67 -7.04
N ALA A 93 -10.97 -15.11 -7.93
CA ALA A 93 -11.00 -16.44 -8.51
C ALA A 93 -10.49 -17.53 -7.56
N GLY A 94 -9.82 -17.15 -6.45
CA GLY A 94 -9.21 -18.10 -5.52
C GLY A 94 -8.09 -18.94 -6.13
N ALA A 95 -7.58 -18.55 -7.32
CA ALA A 95 -6.49 -19.24 -7.98
C ALA A 95 -5.19 -19.07 -7.18
N ALA A 96 -4.37 -20.11 -7.17
CA ALA A 96 -3.07 -20.06 -6.51
C ALA A 96 -2.13 -19.11 -7.26
N VAL A 97 -1.42 -18.29 -6.51
CA VAL A 97 -0.25 -17.56 -7.00
C VAL A 97 0.91 -18.55 -7.05
N ASP A 98 1.56 -18.69 -8.18
CA ASP A 98 2.70 -19.58 -8.38
C ASP A 98 3.98 -18.78 -8.75
N GLY A 99 5.07 -19.51 -8.99
CA GLY A 99 6.35 -18.91 -9.35
C GLY A 99 6.37 -18.20 -10.73
N GLN A 100 5.36 -18.41 -11.58
CA GLN A 100 5.23 -17.74 -12.88
C GLN A 100 4.33 -16.51 -12.82
N THR A 101 3.45 -16.41 -11.83
CA THR A 101 2.56 -15.28 -11.64
C THR A 101 3.38 -14.01 -11.41
N ARG A 102 3.10 -12.93 -12.12
CA ARG A 102 3.76 -11.62 -11.97
C ARG A 102 2.83 -10.56 -11.41
N VAL A 103 1.53 -10.73 -11.61
CA VAL A 103 0.52 -9.81 -11.07
C VAL A 103 -0.58 -10.61 -10.37
N LEU A 104 -0.88 -10.22 -9.12
CA LEU A 104 -2.11 -10.57 -8.43
C LEU A 104 -3.03 -9.37 -8.48
N LEU A 105 -4.14 -9.46 -9.21
CA LEU A 105 -5.18 -8.43 -9.20
C LEU A 105 -6.02 -8.59 -7.93
N GLY A 106 -5.99 -7.58 -7.07
CA GLY A 106 -6.81 -7.48 -5.86
C GLY A 106 -8.20 -6.94 -6.19
N ASP A 107 -9.05 -7.77 -6.77
CA ASP A 107 -10.39 -7.46 -7.25
C ASP A 107 -11.49 -7.87 -6.25
N THR A 108 -11.20 -7.70 -4.96
CA THR A 108 -12.12 -7.95 -3.85
C THR A 108 -12.32 -6.70 -3.02
N MET A 109 -13.50 -6.56 -2.40
CA MET A 109 -13.80 -5.44 -1.51
C MET A 109 -13.59 -5.84 -0.05
N GLY A 110 -13.09 -4.88 0.76
CA GLY A 110 -12.91 -5.07 2.20
C GLY A 110 -11.65 -5.85 2.60
N GLU A 111 -10.80 -6.27 1.66
CA GLU A 111 -9.57 -7.02 1.92
C GLU A 111 -8.28 -6.15 1.83
N LEU A 112 -8.39 -4.83 1.64
CA LEU A 112 -7.22 -4.00 1.33
C LEU A 112 -6.12 -4.11 2.39
N LEU A 113 -6.47 -4.06 3.67
CA LEU A 113 -5.49 -4.18 4.75
C LEU A 113 -4.80 -5.55 4.75
N PHE A 114 -5.53 -6.62 4.39
CA PHE A 114 -4.94 -7.95 4.23
C PHE A 114 -4.01 -8.02 3.02
N LEU A 115 -4.35 -7.37 1.90
CA LEU A 115 -3.49 -7.31 0.72
C LEU A 115 -2.21 -6.49 1.00
N TYR A 116 -2.28 -5.42 1.79
CA TYR A 116 -1.09 -4.73 2.29
C TYR A 116 -0.21 -5.66 3.15
N ALA A 117 -0.81 -6.48 4.01
CA ALA A 117 -0.06 -7.40 4.86
C ALA A 117 0.69 -8.50 4.08
N LEU A 118 0.33 -8.74 2.81
CA LEU A 118 1.03 -9.65 1.91
C LEU A 118 2.26 -9.00 1.24
N ALA A 119 2.41 -7.68 1.30
CA ALA A 119 3.46 -6.94 0.60
C ALA A 119 4.62 -6.57 1.51
N ASP A 120 5.77 -6.28 0.89
CA ASP A 120 6.97 -5.76 1.54
C ASP A 120 7.09 -4.23 1.35
N ILE A 121 6.47 -3.68 0.28
CA ILE A 121 6.53 -2.27 -0.11
C ILE A 121 5.16 -1.84 -0.60
N ALA A 122 4.71 -0.64 -0.25
CA ALA A 122 3.42 -0.12 -0.64
C ALA A 122 3.52 1.17 -1.48
N PHE A 123 2.93 1.15 -2.67
CA PHE A 123 2.57 2.34 -3.41
C PHE A 123 1.08 2.65 -3.17
N VAL A 124 0.78 3.90 -2.80
CA VAL A 124 -0.59 4.38 -2.56
C VAL A 124 -1.06 5.21 -3.76
N GLY A 125 -2.04 4.68 -4.47
CA GLY A 125 -2.55 5.22 -5.72
C GLY A 125 -3.41 6.47 -5.57
N GLY A 126 -3.94 6.94 -6.72
CA GLY A 126 -4.56 8.25 -6.87
C GLY A 126 -3.55 9.38 -6.73
N SER A 127 -2.27 9.06 -6.79
CA SER A 127 -1.18 9.97 -6.49
C SER A 127 -0.25 10.26 -7.67
N LEU A 128 -0.12 9.38 -8.67
CA LEU A 128 0.54 9.69 -9.96
C LEU A 128 -0.38 10.42 -10.93
N VAL A 129 -1.68 10.34 -10.71
CA VAL A 129 -2.71 11.13 -11.42
C VAL A 129 -3.34 12.13 -10.46
N ALA A 130 -3.93 13.21 -10.97
CA ALA A 130 -4.40 14.34 -10.17
C ALA A 130 -5.73 14.06 -9.44
N THR A 131 -5.83 12.91 -8.74
CA THR A 131 -7.00 12.54 -7.92
C THR A 131 -6.80 12.82 -6.43
N GLY A 132 -5.57 13.18 -6.00
CA GLY A 132 -5.30 13.68 -4.66
C GLY A 132 -4.78 12.66 -3.66
N GLY A 133 -4.50 11.44 -4.11
CA GLY A 133 -3.97 10.35 -3.29
C GLY A 133 -4.99 9.70 -2.36
N HIS A 134 -4.69 8.48 -1.95
CA HIS A 134 -5.46 7.72 -0.96
C HIS A 134 -4.74 7.68 0.39
N ASN A 135 -5.31 6.94 1.34
CA ASN A 135 -4.88 6.91 2.73
C ASN A 135 -3.52 6.19 2.90
N PRO A 136 -2.42 6.89 3.24
CA PRO A 136 -1.12 6.26 3.47
C PRO A 136 -0.96 5.67 4.87
N LEU A 137 -1.95 5.87 5.77
CA LEU A 137 -1.87 5.37 7.15
C LEU A 137 -2.09 3.86 7.25
N GLU A 138 -2.79 3.24 6.29
CA GLU A 138 -3.01 1.80 6.29
C GLU A 138 -1.71 1.01 6.12
N PRO A 139 -0.87 1.26 5.10
CA PRO A 139 0.42 0.62 4.99
C PRO A 139 1.39 1.05 6.11
N ALA A 140 1.35 2.31 6.57
CA ALA A 140 2.17 2.78 7.69
C ALA A 140 1.86 2.03 9.00
N ALA A 141 0.58 1.71 9.27
CA ALA A 141 0.17 0.92 10.43
C ALA A 141 0.76 -0.51 10.41
N LEU A 142 1.02 -1.05 9.22
CA LEU A 142 1.66 -2.36 9.02
C LEU A 142 3.20 -2.28 8.95
N ALA A 143 3.78 -1.13 9.22
CA ALA A 143 5.21 -0.86 9.08
C ALA A 143 5.75 -1.15 7.66
N LEU A 144 4.96 -0.89 6.62
CA LEU A 144 5.42 -0.92 5.23
C LEU A 144 6.04 0.44 4.87
N PRO A 145 7.14 0.45 4.11
CA PRO A 145 7.60 1.67 3.45
C PRO A 145 6.55 2.14 2.45
N VAL A 146 6.26 3.44 2.45
CA VAL A 146 5.20 4.05 1.64
C VAL A 146 5.78 4.85 0.50
N ILE A 147 5.30 4.61 -0.73
CA ILE A 147 5.61 5.40 -1.92
C ILE A 147 4.32 6.05 -2.40
N MET A 148 4.37 7.31 -2.80
CA MET A 148 3.26 8.04 -3.42
C MET A 148 3.76 8.89 -4.60
N GLY A 149 2.86 9.22 -5.51
CA GLY A 149 3.08 10.24 -6.53
C GLY A 149 2.98 11.67 -5.96
N PRO A 150 3.09 12.71 -6.82
CA PRO A 150 3.12 14.11 -6.38
C PRO A 150 1.74 14.64 -5.95
N HIS A 151 0.65 14.00 -6.37
CA HIS A 151 -0.71 14.46 -6.09
C HIS A 151 -1.25 13.86 -4.77
N VAL A 152 -1.06 14.56 -3.66
CA VAL A 152 -1.43 14.09 -2.30
C VAL A 152 -2.36 15.04 -1.56
N PHE A 153 -3.09 15.92 -2.27
CA PHE A 153 -3.85 17.02 -1.67
C PHE A 153 -5.00 16.55 -0.76
N ASN A 154 -5.53 15.34 -0.91
CA ASN A 154 -6.54 14.78 0.01
C ASN A 154 -5.93 14.36 1.37
N PHE A 155 -4.60 14.16 1.41
CA PHE A 155 -3.85 13.70 2.58
C PHE A 155 -2.59 14.55 2.80
N LEU A 156 -2.61 15.84 2.43
CA LEU A 156 -1.45 16.71 2.40
C LEU A 156 -0.66 16.72 3.72
N GLU A 157 -1.35 17.00 4.82
CA GLU A 157 -0.73 17.06 6.17
C GLU A 157 -0.16 15.70 6.60
N ILE A 158 -0.92 14.61 6.36
CA ILE A 158 -0.50 13.25 6.70
C ILE A 158 0.70 12.82 5.86
N SER A 159 0.69 13.11 4.55
CA SER A 159 1.80 12.80 3.66
C SER A 159 3.05 13.60 4.02
N ALA A 160 2.91 14.88 4.38
CA ALA A 160 4.00 15.70 4.87
C ALA A 160 4.62 15.11 6.16
N MET A 161 3.76 14.76 7.13
CA MET A 161 4.19 14.17 8.40
C MET A 161 4.95 12.85 8.20
N LEU A 162 4.46 11.96 7.33
CA LEU A 162 5.13 10.69 7.02
C LEU A 162 6.45 10.92 6.27
N ARG A 163 6.49 11.86 5.33
CA ARG A 163 7.70 12.22 4.59
C ARG A 163 8.78 12.81 5.52
N ASP A 164 8.40 13.75 6.39
CA ASP A 164 9.32 14.40 7.34
C ASP A 164 9.89 13.40 8.37
N ALA A 165 9.13 12.35 8.69
CA ALA A 165 9.59 11.23 9.51
C ALA A 165 10.45 10.21 8.72
N GLY A 166 10.62 10.35 7.41
CA GLY A 166 11.32 9.39 6.57
C GLY A 166 10.54 8.10 6.31
N ALA A 167 9.21 8.13 6.42
CA ALA A 167 8.31 6.99 6.24
C ALA A 167 7.65 6.96 4.85
N LEU A 168 7.74 8.05 4.09
CA LEU A 168 7.13 8.20 2.77
C LEU A 168 8.13 8.79 1.79
N GLN A 169 8.25 8.14 0.62
CA GLN A 169 8.99 8.64 -0.53
C GLN A 169 8.02 9.08 -1.62
N GLN A 170 8.24 10.27 -2.21
CA GLN A 170 7.50 10.72 -3.39
C GLN A 170 8.27 10.42 -4.67
N VAL A 171 7.52 10.07 -5.73
CA VAL A 171 8.04 9.78 -7.07
C VAL A 171 7.16 10.48 -8.10
N ASP A 172 7.72 10.86 -9.25
CA ASP A 172 7.00 11.67 -10.23
C ASP A 172 6.41 10.86 -11.39
N ASP A 173 6.96 9.66 -11.65
CA ASP A 173 6.62 8.85 -12.82
C ASP A 173 6.88 7.35 -12.60
N ALA A 174 6.64 6.56 -13.65
CA ALA A 174 6.84 5.12 -13.66
C ALA A 174 8.32 4.73 -13.44
N GLN A 175 9.27 5.51 -13.95
CA GLN A 175 10.69 5.26 -13.78
C GLN A 175 11.12 5.48 -12.33
N GLY A 176 10.70 6.60 -11.74
CA GLY A 176 10.95 6.90 -10.33
C GLY A 176 10.31 5.86 -9.40
N LEU A 177 9.10 5.37 -9.75
CA LEU A 177 8.44 4.29 -8.99
C LEU A 177 9.23 2.98 -9.07
N ALA A 178 9.66 2.56 -10.26
CA ALA A 178 10.46 1.35 -10.43
C ALA A 178 11.76 1.42 -9.64
N GLU A 179 12.45 2.54 -9.69
CA GLU A 179 13.71 2.76 -8.97
C GLU A 179 13.52 2.76 -7.46
N ALA A 180 12.46 3.42 -6.94
CA ALA A 180 12.14 3.45 -5.52
C ALA A 180 11.84 2.03 -4.99
N VAL A 181 11.02 1.24 -5.71
CA VAL A 181 10.71 -0.14 -5.33
C VAL A 181 11.98 -1.00 -5.38
N ARG A 182 12.80 -0.88 -6.45
CA ARG A 182 14.07 -1.61 -6.59
C ARG A 182 15.02 -1.33 -5.42
N GLN A 183 15.24 -0.07 -5.07
CA GLN A 183 16.10 0.34 -3.96
C GLN A 183 15.64 -0.27 -2.63
N LEU A 184 14.33 -0.25 -2.36
CA LEU A 184 13.78 -0.82 -1.12
C LEU A 184 13.90 -2.35 -1.07
N ILE A 185 13.87 -3.05 -2.21
CA ILE A 185 14.15 -4.49 -2.29
C ILE A 185 15.63 -4.76 -2.02
N GLU A 186 16.53 -4.00 -2.64
CA GLU A 186 17.98 -4.18 -2.54
C GLU A 186 18.56 -3.74 -1.18
N LEU A 187 17.88 -2.83 -0.48
CA LEU A 187 18.28 -2.28 0.80
C LEU A 187 17.22 -2.57 1.89
N PRO A 188 17.05 -3.82 2.32
CA PRO A 188 15.98 -4.22 3.24
C PRO A 188 16.06 -3.55 4.62
N GLN A 189 17.23 -3.08 5.03
CA GLN A 189 17.38 -2.30 6.26
C GLN A 189 16.77 -0.92 6.13
N ASP A 190 16.89 -0.28 4.96
CA ASP A 190 16.27 1.02 4.69
C ASP A 190 14.75 0.89 4.58
N ALA A 191 14.25 -0.16 3.93
CA ALA A 191 12.84 -0.48 3.90
C ALA A 191 12.25 -0.67 5.30
N ARG A 192 12.93 -1.43 6.16
CA ARG A 192 12.52 -1.61 7.57
C ARG A 192 12.51 -0.31 8.35
N ARG A 193 13.59 0.49 8.25
CA ARG A 193 13.69 1.79 8.91
C ARG A 193 12.53 2.70 8.49
N MET A 194 12.24 2.76 7.20
CA MET A 194 11.15 3.56 6.64
C MET A 194 9.77 3.08 7.15
N GLY A 195 9.53 1.77 7.16
CA GLY A 195 8.31 1.19 7.70
C GLY A 195 8.13 1.44 9.20
N GLU A 196 9.20 1.26 10.01
CA GLU A 196 9.18 1.54 11.44
C GLU A 196 8.92 3.01 11.76
N ALA A 197 9.47 3.93 10.96
CA ALA A 197 9.18 5.35 11.07
C ALA A 197 7.68 5.65 10.84
N GLY A 198 7.06 5.00 9.85
CA GLY A 198 5.61 5.11 9.59
C GLY A 198 4.77 4.62 10.76
N ARG A 199 5.11 3.46 11.31
CA ARG A 199 4.44 2.92 12.49
C ARG A 199 4.61 3.82 13.72
N ALA A 200 5.79 4.42 13.92
CA ALA A 200 6.01 5.36 15.01
C ALA A 200 5.14 6.62 14.88
N VAL A 201 4.98 7.17 13.67
CA VAL A 201 4.04 8.27 13.40
C VAL A 201 2.61 7.88 13.75
N MET A 202 2.19 6.67 13.36
CA MET A 202 0.86 6.15 13.72
C MET A 202 0.66 6.12 15.23
N GLN A 203 1.59 5.49 15.97
CA GLN A 203 1.50 5.35 17.43
C GLN A 203 1.49 6.69 18.17
N ALA A 204 2.31 7.65 17.73
CA ALA A 204 2.39 8.98 18.33
C ALA A 204 1.09 9.80 18.19
N ASN A 205 0.26 9.50 17.19
CA ASN A 205 -0.95 10.25 16.88
C ASN A 205 -2.26 9.51 17.25
N GLN A 206 -2.20 8.29 17.78
CA GLN A 206 -3.35 7.52 18.23
C GLN A 206 -4.05 8.13 19.46
N GLY A 207 -5.28 7.66 19.73
CA GLY A 207 -6.09 8.06 20.89
C GLY A 207 -6.95 9.30 20.67
N ALA A 208 -7.06 9.79 19.43
CA ALA A 208 -7.92 10.92 19.10
C ALA A 208 -9.40 10.63 19.39
N LEU A 209 -9.87 9.44 19.07
CA LEU A 209 -11.24 8.98 19.33
C LEU A 209 -11.54 8.98 20.85
N GLN A 210 -10.64 8.45 21.68
CA GLN A 210 -10.84 8.41 23.12
C GLN A 210 -10.86 9.82 23.71
N ARG A 211 -9.94 10.70 23.29
CA ARG A 211 -9.92 12.10 23.72
C ARG A 211 -11.21 12.83 23.34
N LEU A 212 -11.78 12.55 22.17
CA LEU A 212 -13.04 13.11 21.71
C LEU A 212 -14.21 12.63 22.59
N LEU A 213 -14.29 11.32 22.85
CA LEU A 213 -15.34 10.73 23.70
C LEU A 213 -15.28 11.27 25.14
N ASP A 214 -14.07 11.38 25.70
CA ASP A 214 -13.88 11.96 27.05
C ASP A 214 -14.28 13.43 27.09
N GLY A 215 -14.02 14.19 26.02
CA GLY A 215 -14.44 15.58 25.89
C GLY A 215 -15.97 15.72 25.83
N LEU A 216 -16.63 14.87 25.05
CA LEU A 216 -18.10 14.84 24.95
C LEU A 216 -18.77 14.45 26.28
N ALA A 217 -18.22 13.44 26.97
CA ALA A 217 -18.76 13.00 28.26
C ALA A 217 -18.73 14.11 29.34
N ARG A 218 -17.78 15.05 29.27
CA ARG A 218 -17.70 16.22 30.16
C ARG A 218 -18.72 17.32 29.83
N LEU A 219 -19.18 17.39 28.58
CA LEU A 219 -20.14 18.39 28.12
C LEU A 219 -21.61 17.98 28.38
N ILE A 220 -21.85 16.66 28.54
CA ILE A 220 -23.19 16.10 28.75
C ILE A 220 -23.52 15.99 30.26
N ARG A 221 -22.54 16.19 31.12
CA ARG A 221 -22.74 16.31 32.59
C ARG A 221 -23.04 17.76 32.99
#